data_6f4cbce15a817375ed2cfe30fd078f75
#
_entry.id   6f4cbce15a817375ed2cfe30fd078f75
#
_cell.length_a   1.000
_cell.length_b   1.000
_cell.length_c   1.000
_cell.angle_alpha   90.00
_cell.angle_beta   90.00
_cell.angle_gamma   90.00
#
_symmetry.space_group_name_H-M   'P 1'
#
loop_
_entity.id
_entity.type
_entity.pdbx_description
1 polymer ?
#
loop_
_entity_poly.entity_id
_entity_poly.type
_entity_poly.pdbx_seq_one_letter_code
_entity_poly.pdbx_strand_id
1 'polypeptide(L)'
;MVLAEHGVELPADVRDRWWNEGIDGIEHVEHSRSRDHYVEWQQQRLLGMLAETDLHPGEYAAVAEKLQAGNQQRVLEAYPETAEVLDDLRDRGLRLGICSNWDWDLAEAVDETGLTPAFDVVVSSAWAGARKPHPRIYEHTLEKLGVTDPTTVVLVGDTWGPDVVGPRAMGMHPVYLRREGHWPDSTAPPEPGAEGIPIGLDLRTILEHV
;
A
#
# COMPACT_ATOMS: atom_id res chain seq x y z
N MET A 1 19.55 0.64 -3.26
CA MET A 1 20.72 1.42 -2.76
C MET A 1 21.47 0.64 -1.69
N VAL A 2 20.89 0.26 -0.53
CA VAL A 2 21.59 -0.45 0.58
C VAL A 2 22.28 -1.76 0.13
N LEU A 3 21.60 -2.62 -0.62
CA LEU A 3 22.19 -3.88 -1.10
C LEU A 3 23.37 -3.65 -2.05
N ALA A 4 23.26 -2.66 -2.95
CA ALA A 4 24.33 -2.31 -3.87
C ALA A 4 25.58 -1.77 -3.16
N GLU A 5 25.44 -1.11 -2.00
CA GLU A 5 26.56 -0.66 -1.16
C GLU A 5 27.36 -1.86 -0.61
N HIS A 6 26.72 -3.03 -0.48
CA HIS A 6 27.35 -4.28 -0.07
C HIS A 6 27.72 -5.19 -1.26
N GLY A 7 27.65 -4.65 -2.50
CA GLY A 7 27.99 -5.40 -3.71
C GLY A 7 26.98 -6.50 -4.08
N VAL A 8 25.78 -6.45 -3.50
CA VAL A 8 24.70 -7.41 -3.78
C VAL A 8 23.81 -6.86 -4.88
N GLU A 9 23.77 -7.53 -6.02
CA GLU A 9 22.77 -7.36 -7.04
C GLU A 9 21.71 -8.45 -6.88
N LEU A 10 20.45 -8.05 -6.68
CA LEU A 10 19.34 -9.00 -6.71
C LEU A 10 19.05 -9.40 -8.16
N PRO A 11 19.05 -10.69 -8.49
CA PRO A 11 18.48 -11.17 -9.74
C PRO A 11 17.05 -10.64 -9.93
N ALA A 12 16.65 -10.36 -11.15
CA ALA A 12 15.33 -9.75 -11.43
C ALA A 12 14.18 -10.58 -10.87
N ASP A 13 14.26 -11.92 -11.01
CA ASP A 13 13.28 -12.86 -10.47
C ASP A 13 13.20 -12.87 -8.94
N VAL A 14 14.36 -12.72 -8.26
CA VAL A 14 14.40 -12.59 -6.79
C VAL A 14 13.80 -11.27 -6.36
N ARG A 15 14.14 -10.17 -7.03
CA ARG A 15 13.59 -8.86 -6.75
C ARG A 15 12.08 -8.83 -6.94
N ASP A 16 11.58 -9.39 -8.06
CA ASP A 16 10.15 -9.42 -8.37
C ASP A 16 9.39 -10.30 -7.36
N ARG A 17 9.95 -11.46 -6.97
CA ARG A 17 9.40 -12.32 -5.92
C ARG A 17 9.38 -11.63 -4.56
N TRP A 18 10.41 -10.86 -4.21
CA TRP A 18 10.44 -10.13 -2.95
C TRP A 18 9.44 -8.98 -2.91
N TRP A 19 9.25 -8.28 -4.04
CA TRP A 19 8.45 -7.06 -4.12
C TRP A 19 7.00 -7.32 -4.54
N ASN A 20 6.77 -8.25 -5.43
CA ASN A 20 5.46 -8.45 -6.05
C ASN A 20 4.78 -9.76 -5.59
N GLU A 21 5.50 -10.87 -5.51
CA GLU A 21 4.90 -12.19 -5.20
C GLU A 21 5.01 -12.56 -3.72
N GLY A 22 6.06 -12.10 -3.05
CA GLY A 22 6.36 -12.51 -1.67
C GLY A 22 5.69 -11.64 -0.60
N ILE A 23 5.05 -10.53 -0.97
CA ILE A 23 4.49 -9.55 -0.03
C ILE A 23 3.00 -9.34 -0.26
N ASP A 24 2.55 -9.26 -1.51
CA ASP A 24 1.16 -9.01 -1.83
C ASP A 24 0.28 -10.22 -1.47
N GLY A 25 -0.83 -9.96 -0.80
CA GLY A 25 -1.75 -10.99 -0.36
C GLY A 25 -1.31 -11.81 0.86
N ILE A 26 -0.17 -11.52 1.48
CA ILE A 26 0.27 -12.22 2.69
C ILE A 26 -0.67 -11.90 3.86
N GLU A 27 -1.15 -12.96 4.53
CA GLU A 27 -1.78 -12.89 5.83
C GLU A 27 -0.73 -13.05 6.95
N HIS A 28 -0.77 -12.14 7.95
CA HIS A 28 0.18 -12.13 9.06
C HIS A 28 -0.48 -11.72 10.40
N VAL A 29 -1.74 -12.12 10.59
CA VAL A 29 -2.56 -11.78 11.77
C VAL A 29 -1.85 -12.09 13.08
N GLU A 30 -1.19 -13.24 13.16
CA GLU A 30 -0.48 -13.66 14.37
C GLU A 30 0.64 -12.70 14.77
N HIS A 31 1.19 -11.96 13.79
CA HIS A 31 2.26 -10.99 13.95
C HIS A 31 1.75 -9.55 14.11
N SER A 32 0.45 -9.32 13.92
CA SER A 32 -0.21 -8.00 14.02
C SER A 32 -0.84 -7.72 15.38
N ARG A 33 -0.42 -8.41 16.43
CA ARG A 33 -0.94 -8.25 17.79
C ARG A 33 -0.41 -6.99 18.48
N SER A 34 0.77 -6.55 18.11
CA SER A 34 1.40 -5.31 18.57
C SER A 34 2.46 -4.85 17.58
N ARG A 35 2.91 -3.59 17.71
CA ARG A 35 4.01 -3.05 16.92
C ARG A 35 5.28 -3.90 17.03
N ASP A 36 5.63 -4.33 18.24
CA ASP A 36 6.84 -5.12 18.50
C ASP A 36 6.80 -6.47 17.78
N HIS A 37 5.67 -7.19 17.86
CA HIS A 37 5.50 -8.46 17.14
C HIS A 37 5.60 -8.28 15.62
N TYR A 38 5.03 -7.21 15.09
CA TYR A 38 5.09 -6.92 13.66
C TYR A 38 6.52 -6.59 13.23
N VAL A 39 7.25 -5.78 13.99
CA VAL A 39 8.66 -5.43 13.71
C VAL A 39 9.54 -6.67 13.76
N GLU A 40 9.37 -7.53 14.77
CA GLU A 40 10.11 -8.79 14.86
C GLU A 40 9.85 -9.70 13.66
N TRP A 41 8.59 -9.86 13.25
CA TRP A 41 8.22 -10.63 12.06
C TRP A 41 8.85 -10.05 10.79
N GLN A 42 8.79 -8.75 10.60
CA GLN A 42 9.43 -8.07 9.46
C GLN A 42 10.94 -8.30 9.44
N GLN A 43 11.58 -8.24 10.60
CA GLN A 43 13.02 -8.50 10.71
C GLN A 43 13.36 -9.95 10.32
N GLN A 44 12.62 -10.93 10.83
CA GLN A 44 12.82 -12.34 10.47
C GLN A 44 12.63 -12.59 8.98
N ARG A 45 11.63 -11.94 8.39
CA ARG A 45 11.40 -12.00 6.97
C ARG A 45 12.56 -11.43 6.16
N LEU A 46 13.06 -10.25 6.53
CA LEU A 46 14.24 -9.63 5.88
C LEU A 46 15.48 -10.53 5.99
N LEU A 47 15.72 -11.12 7.14
CA LEU A 47 16.85 -12.05 7.33
C LEU A 47 16.72 -13.28 6.43
N GLY A 48 15.50 -13.84 6.28
CA GLY A 48 15.22 -14.94 5.36
C GLY A 48 15.49 -14.55 3.89
N MET A 49 15.07 -13.35 3.50
CA MET A 49 15.33 -12.83 2.16
C MET A 49 16.82 -12.62 1.89
N LEU A 50 17.55 -12.05 2.84
CA LEU A 50 19.01 -11.85 2.72
C LEU A 50 19.78 -13.19 2.61
N ALA A 51 19.26 -14.25 3.22
CA ALA A 51 19.86 -15.59 3.12
C ALA A 51 19.75 -16.20 1.71
N GLU A 52 18.93 -15.64 0.83
CA GLU A 52 18.84 -16.03 -0.58
C GLU A 52 19.86 -15.30 -1.48
N THR A 53 20.64 -14.39 -0.90
CA THR A 53 21.66 -13.60 -1.61
C THR A 53 23.06 -14.14 -1.37
N ASP A 54 24.03 -13.65 -2.14
CA ASP A 54 25.46 -13.93 -1.94
C ASP A 54 26.09 -13.13 -0.78
N LEU A 55 25.28 -12.40 0.00
CA LEU A 55 25.76 -11.63 1.15
C LEU A 55 26.30 -12.58 2.24
N HIS A 56 27.40 -12.20 2.85
CA HIS A 56 27.97 -13.01 3.93
C HIS A 56 27.01 -13.01 5.15
N PRO A 57 26.71 -14.18 5.76
CA PRO A 57 25.74 -14.27 6.86
C PRO A 57 26.03 -13.34 8.04
N GLY A 58 27.28 -13.00 8.30
CA GLY A 58 27.67 -12.04 9.33
C GLY A 58 27.21 -10.60 9.09
N GLU A 59 26.77 -10.27 7.89
CA GLU A 59 26.31 -8.92 7.52
C GLU A 59 24.77 -8.79 7.52
N TYR A 60 24.03 -9.91 7.59
CA TYR A 60 22.56 -9.91 7.49
C TYR A 60 21.89 -8.95 8.47
N ALA A 61 22.29 -8.99 9.74
CA ALA A 61 21.68 -8.14 10.76
C ALA A 61 21.87 -6.64 10.47
N ALA A 62 23.10 -6.24 10.11
CA ALA A 62 23.42 -4.85 9.81
C ALA A 62 22.72 -4.35 8.53
N VAL A 63 22.61 -5.20 7.51
CA VAL A 63 21.90 -4.87 6.27
C VAL A 63 20.40 -4.80 6.50
N ALA A 64 19.82 -5.73 7.25
CA ALA A 64 18.40 -5.72 7.61
C ALA A 64 18.04 -4.45 8.39
N GLU A 65 18.86 -4.04 9.35
CA GLU A 65 18.67 -2.80 10.12
C GLU A 65 18.67 -1.57 9.20
N LYS A 66 19.64 -1.47 8.27
CA LYS A 66 19.68 -0.38 7.28
C LYS A 66 18.46 -0.34 6.36
N LEU A 67 17.97 -1.51 5.92
CA LEU A 67 16.77 -1.61 5.08
C LEU A 67 15.53 -1.17 5.85
N GLN A 68 15.39 -1.55 7.11
CA GLN A 68 14.31 -1.10 7.98
C GLN A 68 14.37 0.41 8.22
N ALA A 69 15.55 0.94 8.57
CA ALA A 69 15.74 2.37 8.77
C ALA A 69 15.42 3.19 7.51
N GLY A 70 15.78 2.69 6.33
CA GLY A 70 15.44 3.33 5.06
C GLY A 70 13.93 3.38 4.79
N ASN A 71 13.19 2.37 5.25
CA ASN A 71 11.72 2.38 5.17
C ASN A 71 11.07 3.39 6.14
N GLN A 72 11.64 3.57 7.33
CA GLN A 72 11.16 4.51 8.34
C GLN A 72 11.43 5.99 7.99
N GLN A 73 12.32 6.26 7.04
CA GLN A 73 12.64 7.62 6.58
C GLN A 73 11.76 8.11 5.41
N ARG A 74 10.68 7.39 5.10
CA ARG A 74 9.76 7.81 4.05
C ARG A 74 8.96 9.03 4.52
N VAL A 75 9.12 10.13 3.82
CA VAL A 75 8.28 11.32 3.98
C VAL A 75 7.16 11.22 2.95
N LEU A 76 5.92 11.30 3.40
CA LEU A 76 4.77 11.42 2.51
C LEU A 76 4.57 12.89 2.14
N GLU A 77 4.40 13.13 0.85
CA GLU A 77 3.99 14.43 0.33
C GLU A 77 2.65 14.29 -0.37
N ALA A 78 1.71 15.18 -0.03
CA ALA A 78 0.43 15.21 -0.71
C ALA A 78 0.59 15.79 -2.12
N TYR A 79 -0.08 15.18 -3.09
CA TYR A 79 -0.19 15.78 -4.42
C TYR A 79 -0.96 17.10 -4.35
N PRO A 80 -0.68 18.06 -5.25
CA PRO A 80 -1.26 19.40 -5.18
C PRO A 80 -2.79 19.45 -5.12
N GLU A 81 -3.45 18.51 -5.79
CA GLU A 81 -4.92 18.43 -5.83
C GLU A 81 -5.54 17.74 -4.63
N THR A 82 -4.75 17.07 -3.77
CA THR A 82 -5.27 16.16 -2.74
C THR A 82 -6.22 16.86 -1.77
N ALA A 83 -5.82 18.01 -1.22
CA ALA A 83 -6.64 18.70 -0.24
C ALA A 83 -7.99 19.15 -0.83
N GLU A 84 -7.98 19.76 -2.02
CA GLU A 84 -9.19 20.19 -2.74
C GLU A 84 -10.16 19.03 -2.99
N VAL A 85 -9.63 17.88 -3.44
CA VAL A 85 -10.46 16.69 -3.71
C VAL A 85 -11.05 16.10 -2.44
N LEU A 86 -10.27 16.04 -1.35
CA LEU A 86 -10.76 15.53 -0.07
C LEU A 86 -11.87 16.44 0.51
N ASP A 87 -11.70 17.74 0.40
CA ASP A 87 -12.73 18.71 0.83
C ASP A 87 -14.04 18.52 0.03
N ASP A 88 -13.95 18.41 -1.31
CA ASP A 88 -15.12 18.18 -2.18
C ASP A 88 -15.84 16.86 -1.83
N LEU A 89 -15.08 15.77 -1.59
CA LEU A 89 -15.65 14.50 -1.16
C LEU A 89 -16.36 14.59 0.21
N ARG A 90 -15.78 15.34 1.15
CA ARG A 90 -16.38 15.60 2.47
C ARG A 90 -17.65 16.45 2.35
N ASP A 91 -17.65 17.48 1.50
CA ASP A 91 -18.82 18.33 1.24
C ASP A 91 -19.99 17.56 0.61
N ARG A 92 -19.70 16.48 -0.15
CA ARG A 92 -20.69 15.53 -0.65
C ARG A 92 -21.22 14.58 0.43
N GLY A 93 -20.67 14.64 1.67
CA GLY A 93 -21.10 13.81 2.79
C GLY A 93 -20.54 12.39 2.77
N LEU A 94 -19.47 12.15 2.02
CA LEU A 94 -18.83 10.84 1.94
C LEU A 94 -17.95 10.57 3.16
N ARG A 95 -17.89 9.30 3.57
CA ARG A 95 -16.90 8.82 4.55
C ARG A 95 -15.62 8.46 3.82
N LEU A 96 -14.49 8.92 4.33
CA LEU A 96 -13.19 8.75 3.71
C LEU A 96 -12.29 7.86 4.55
N GLY A 97 -11.63 6.90 3.90
CA GLY A 97 -10.69 6.00 4.55
C GLY A 97 -9.44 5.78 3.75
N ILE A 98 -8.32 5.57 4.47
CA ILE A 98 -7.07 5.09 3.89
C ILE A 98 -6.97 3.58 4.14
N CYS A 99 -6.70 2.81 3.09
CA CYS A 99 -6.42 1.38 3.11
C CYS A 99 -5.10 1.13 2.38
N SER A 100 -3.99 0.94 3.10
CA SER A 100 -2.66 0.91 2.51
C SER A 100 -1.83 -0.30 2.91
N ASN A 101 -1.06 -0.83 1.95
CA ASN A 101 0.04 -1.75 2.22
C ASN A 101 1.21 -0.97 2.84
N TRP A 102 1.12 -0.72 4.13
CA TRP A 102 2.06 0.10 4.90
C TRP A 102 2.41 -0.57 6.23
N ASP A 103 3.48 -0.09 6.84
CA ASP A 103 3.93 -0.51 8.16
C ASP A 103 3.03 0.03 9.28
N TRP A 104 3.46 -0.13 10.54
CA TRP A 104 2.66 0.21 11.71
C TRP A 104 2.43 1.71 11.90
N ASP A 105 3.28 2.52 11.31
CA ASP A 105 3.36 3.99 11.45
C ASP A 105 2.55 4.78 10.40
N LEU A 106 1.63 4.14 9.67
CA LEU A 106 0.84 4.83 8.64
C LEU A 106 0.08 6.05 9.17
N ALA A 107 -0.52 5.92 10.35
CA ALA A 107 -1.31 7.01 10.92
C ALA A 107 -0.44 8.24 11.23
N GLU A 108 0.75 8.00 11.79
CA GLU A 108 1.75 9.04 12.06
C GLU A 108 2.24 9.68 10.76
N ALA A 109 2.53 8.87 9.73
CA ALA A 109 2.96 9.37 8.42
C ALA A 109 1.88 10.22 7.72
N VAL A 110 0.60 9.86 7.84
CA VAL A 110 -0.51 10.66 7.33
C VAL A 110 -0.67 11.95 8.14
N ASP A 111 -0.49 11.91 9.46
CA ASP A 111 -0.58 13.08 10.32
C ASP A 111 0.47 14.14 9.96
N GLU A 112 1.68 13.72 9.62
CA GLU A 112 2.76 14.61 9.17
C GLU A 112 2.41 15.38 7.88
N THR A 113 1.49 14.85 7.05
CA THR A 113 0.99 15.58 5.86
C THR A 113 -0.06 16.64 6.18
N GLY A 114 -0.60 16.65 7.40
CA GLY A 114 -1.72 17.52 7.79
C GLY A 114 -3.08 17.08 7.25
N LEU A 115 -3.19 15.93 6.59
CA LEU A 115 -4.43 15.43 5.95
C LEU A 115 -5.29 14.55 6.87
N THR A 116 -4.79 14.16 8.05
CA THR A 116 -5.52 13.28 9.00
C THR A 116 -6.97 13.72 9.25
N PRO A 117 -7.29 15.02 9.41
CA PRO A 117 -8.67 15.44 9.67
C PRO A 117 -9.66 15.13 8.54
N ALA A 118 -9.18 14.88 7.33
CA ALA A 118 -10.02 14.52 6.20
C ALA A 118 -10.51 13.07 6.23
N PHE A 119 -9.86 12.18 7.02
CA PHE A 119 -10.15 10.75 7.02
C PHE A 119 -10.88 10.31 8.29
N ASP A 120 -11.92 9.49 8.12
CA ASP A 120 -12.65 8.85 9.22
C ASP A 120 -11.87 7.62 9.74
N VAL A 121 -11.07 6.99 8.86
CA VAL A 121 -10.31 5.76 9.16
C VAL A 121 -8.98 5.75 8.41
N VAL A 122 -7.93 5.32 9.10
CA VAL A 122 -6.62 5.03 8.50
C VAL A 122 -6.24 3.60 8.85
N VAL A 123 -6.15 2.72 7.85
CA VAL A 123 -5.83 1.29 8.03
C VAL A 123 -4.57 0.93 7.26
N SER A 124 -3.55 0.47 7.98
CA SER A 124 -2.38 -0.17 7.40
C SER A 124 -2.53 -1.69 7.33
N SER A 125 -1.82 -2.32 6.40
CA SER A 125 -1.72 -3.78 6.36
C SER A 125 -1.14 -4.36 7.65
N ALA A 126 -0.21 -3.63 8.29
CA ALA A 126 0.35 -4.03 9.57
C ALA A 126 -0.72 -4.20 10.67
N TRP A 127 -1.71 -3.31 10.71
CA TRP A 127 -2.81 -3.40 11.68
C TRP A 127 -3.88 -4.41 11.28
N ALA A 128 -4.21 -4.47 9.99
CA ALA A 128 -5.22 -5.39 9.49
C ALA A 128 -4.79 -6.87 9.60
N GLY A 129 -3.49 -7.12 9.66
CA GLY A 129 -2.92 -8.45 9.69
C GLY A 129 -2.88 -9.14 8.32
N ALA A 130 -3.08 -8.39 7.25
CA ALA A 130 -2.93 -8.87 5.88
C ALA A 130 -2.67 -7.71 4.93
N ARG A 131 -1.95 -7.99 3.85
CA ARG A 131 -1.65 -7.01 2.79
C ARG A 131 -2.62 -7.16 1.63
N LYS A 132 -3.05 -6.05 1.03
CA LYS A 132 -3.74 -6.08 -0.27
C LYS A 132 -2.95 -6.93 -1.27
N PRO A 133 -3.59 -7.72 -2.12
CA PRO A 133 -5.03 -7.86 -2.36
C PRO A 133 -5.75 -8.89 -1.45
N HIS A 134 -5.20 -9.32 -0.33
CA HIS A 134 -5.90 -10.22 0.58
C HIS A 134 -7.22 -9.59 1.08
N PRO A 135 -8.37 -10.31 1.07
CA PRO A 135 -9.68 -9.74 1.41
C PRO A 135 -9.76 -9.12 2.81
N ARG A 136 -9.04 -9.68 3.76
CA ARG A 136 -9.06 -9.26 5.17
C ARG A 136 -8.81 -7.77 5.38
N ILE A 137 -7.88 -7.15 4.64
CA ILE A 137 -7.58 -5.72 4.84
C ILE A 137 -8.75 -4.83 4.39
N TYR A 138 -9.43 -5.22 3.30
CA TYR A 138 -10.62 -4.49 2.84
C TYR A 138 -11.77 -4.68 3.82
N GLU A 139 -12.06 -5.91 4.26
CA GLU A 139 -13.07 -6.23 5.27
C GLU A 139 -12.84 -5.42 6.55
N HIS A 140 -11.61 -5.39 7.04
CA HIS A 140 -11.24 -4.62 8.22
C HIS A 140 -11.47 -3.11 8.02
N THR A 141 -11.13 -2.57 6.84
CA THR A 141 -11.35 -1.16 6.51
C THR A 141 -12.84 -0.83 6.43
N LEU A 142 -13.63 -1.68 5.79
CA LEU A 142 -15.09 -1.54 5.70
C LEU A 142 -15.76 -1.58 7.08
N GLU A 143 -15.35 -2.53 7.92
CA GLU A 143 -15.83 -2.63 9.31
C GLU A 143 -15.57 -1.33 10.08
N LYS A 144 -14.34 -0.80 10.01
CA LYS A 144 -13.97 0.45 10.67
C LYS A 144 -14.73 1.66 10.14
N LEU A 145 -15.00 1.71 8.84
CA LEU A 145 -15.87 2.71 8.22
C LEU A 145 -17.35 2.50 8.54
N GLY A 146 -17.74 1.36 9.11
CA GLY A 146 -19.16 1.02 9.33
C GLY A 146 -19.91 0.78 8.02
N VAL A 147 -19.24 0.30 6.97
CA VAL A 147 -19.82 -0.04 5.67
C VAL A 147 -20.14 -1.52 5.63
N THR A 148 -21.38 -1.86 5.31
CA THR A 148 -21.84 -3.26 5.22
C THR A 148 -22.05 -3.73 3.77
N ASP A 149 -22.17 -2.79 2.83
CA ASP A 149 -22.35 -3.10 1.41
C ASP A 149 -21.15 -2.58 0.60
N PRO A 150 -20.22 -3.45 0.21
CA PRO A 150 -19.04 -3.05 -0.56
C PRO A 150 -19.38 -2.42 -1.92
N THR A 151 -20.56 -2.69 -2.49
CA THR A 151 -20.96 -2.11 -3.78
C THR A 151 -21.22 -0.61 -3.71
N THR A 152 -21.24 -0.02 -2.53
CA THR A 152 -21.35 1.42 -2.30
C THR A 152 -20.00 2.11 -2.15
N VAL A 153 -18.88 1.39 -2.35
CA VAL A 153 -17.53 1.87 -2.09
C VAL A 153 -16.76 2.03 -3.38
N VAL A 154 -16.15 3.20 -3.54
CA VAL A 154 -15.11 3.46 -4.55
C VAL A 154 -13.75 3.37 -3.87
N LEU A 155 -12.84 2.56 -4.42
CA LEU A 155 -11.45 2.51 -3.99
C LEU A 155 -10.57 3.07 -5.09
N VAL A 156 -9.74 4.06 -4.76
CA VAL A 156 -8.80 4.67 -5.71
C VAL A 156 -7.38 4.33 -5.30
N GLY A 157 -6.55 3.91 -6.26
CA GLY A 157 -5.14 3.63 -6.03
C GLY A 157 -4.37 3.37 -7.31
N ASP A 158 -3.08 3.13 -7.19
CA ASP A 158 -2.12 3.10 -8.29
C ASP A 158 -1.46 1.73 -8.52
N THR A 159 -1.84 0.72 -7.75
CA THR A 159 -1.27 -0.62 -7.87
C THR A 159 -2.32 -1.62 -8.34
N TRP A 160 -2.13 -2.20 -9.53
CA TRP A 160 -3.14 -3.00 -10.22
C TRP A 160 -3.75 -4.12 -9.36
N GLY A 161 -2.93 -5.04 -8.82
CA GLY A 161 -3.42 -6.14 -7.98
C GLY A 161 -4.13 -5.63 -6.71
N PRO A 162 -3.43 -4.86 -5.87
CA PRO A 162 -3.96 -4.32 -4.62
C PRO A 162 -5.11 -3.34 -4.74
N ASP A 163 -5.17 -2.52 -5.79
CA ASP A 163 -6.12 -1.39 -5.83
C ASP A 163 -7.21 -1.55 -6.89
N VAL A 164 -7.09 -2.53 -7.78
CA VAL A 164 -8.10 -2.83 -8.80
C VAL A 164 -8.64 -4.25 -8.66
N VAL A 165 -7.78 -5.26 -8.73
CA VAL A 165 -8.22 -6.66 -8.72
C VAL A 165 -8.83 -7.04 -7.38
N GLY A 166 -8.15 -6.69 -6.27
CA GLY A 166 -8.62 -6.99 -4.92
C GLY A 166 -9.96 -6.35 -4.59
N PRO A 167 -10.13 -5.01 -4.73
CA PRO A 167 -11.40 -4.35 -4.49
C PRO A 167 -12.54 -4.86 -5.36
N ARG A 168 -12.27 -5.12 -6.65
CA ARG A 168 -13.26 -5.68 -7.57
C ARG A 168 -13.73 -7.06 -7.12
N ALA A 169 -12.83 -7.91 -6.62
CA ALA A 169 -13.18 -9.21 -6.06
C ALA A 169 -14.05 -9.12 -4.81
N MET A 170 -13.95 -8.00 -4.07
CA MET A 170 -14.80 -7.67 -2.92
C MET A 170 -16.14 -7.02 -3.30
N GLY A 171 -16.40 -6.74 -4.58
CA GLY A 171 -17.59 -6.06 -5.07
C GLY A 171 -17.52 -4.52 -5.03
N MET A 172 -16.36 -3.94 -4.70
CA MET A 172 -16.13 -2.49 -4.73
C MET A 172 -15.92 -1.99 -6.16
N HIS A 173 -16.00 -0.68 -6.35
CA HIS A 173 -15.74 0.01 -7.62
C HIS A 173 -14.32 0.60 -7.61
N PRO A 174 -13.35 0.00 -8.30
CA PRO A 174 -12.00 0.54 -8.37
C PRO A 174 -11.91 1.70 -9.37
N VAL A 175 -11.07 2.69 -9.01
CA VAL A 175 -10.56 3.73 -9.92
C VAL A 175 -9.04 3.61 -9.93
N TYR A 176 -8.46 3.40 -11.11
CA TYR A 176 -7.03 3.17 -11.26
C TYR A 176 -6.29 4.45 -11.61
N LEU A 177 -5.37 4.88 -10.74
CA LEU A 177 -4.55 6.07 -10.98
C LEU A 177 -3.26 5.70 -11.70
N ARG A 178 -2.99 6.40 -12.81
CA ARG A 178 -1.77 6.27 -13.61
C ARG A 178 -1.20 7.65 -13.91
N ARG A 179 -0.40 8.17 -12.99
CA ARG A 179 0.17 9.52 -13.09
C ARG A 179 1.32 9.56 -14.08
N GLU A 180 1.39 10.65 -14.86
CA GLU A 180 2.53 10.89 -15.75
C GLU A 180 3.84 11.03 -14.94
N GLY A 181 4.90 10.34 -15.39
CA GLY A 181 6.20 10.37 -14.72
C GLY A 181 6.27 9.63 -13.38
N HIS A 182 5.21 8.94 -12.96
CA HIS A 182 5.17 8.08 -11.80
C HIS A 182 4.92 6.62 -12.20
N TRP A 183 5.23 5.70 -11.32
CA TRP A 183 4.86 4.30 -11.53
C TRP A 183 3.49 4.04 -10.89
N PRO A 184 2.56 3.40 -11.59
CA PRO A 184 2.59 3.02 -13.01
C PRO A 184 2.42 4.24 -13.93
N ASP A 185 3.26 4.32 -14.96
CA ASP A 185 3.24 5.46 -15.87
C ASP A 185 2.03 5.42 -16.81
N SER A 186 1.37 6.56 -17.01
CA SER A 186 0.19 6.70 -17.88
C SER A 186 0.48 6.38 -19.34
N THR A 187 1.73 6.47 -19.77
CA THR A 187 2.16 6.19 -21.15
C THR A 187 2.36 4.70 -21.43
N ALA A 188 2.53 3.87 -20.38
CA ALA A 188 2.60 2.42 -20.54
C ALA A 188 1.20 1.85 -20.93
N PRO A 189 1.12 0.71 -21.66
CA PRO A 189 -0.15 0.05 -21.89
C PRO A 189 -0.84 -0.32 -20.57
N PRO A 190 -2.18 -0.23 -20.48
CA PRO A 190 -2.89 -0.71 -19.30
C PRO A 190 -2.75 -2.23 -19.18
N GLU A 191 -2.88 -2.71 -17.95
CA GLU A 191 -2.81 -4.14 -17.65
C GLU A 191 -3.94 -4.91 -18.36
N PRO A 192 -3.70 -6.18 -18.72
CA PRO A 192 -4.76 -7.04 -19.24
C PRO A 192 -5.95 -7.11 -18.26
N GLY A 193 -7.16 -6.87 -18.77
CA GLY A 193 -8.38 -6.85 -17.95
C GLY A 193 -8.74 -5.48 -17.41
N ALA A 194 -8.07 -4.41 -17.87
CA ALA A 194 -8.39 -3.02 -17.50
C ALA A 194 -9.63 -2.48 -18.24
N GLU A 195 -10.21 -3.24 -19.18
CA GLU A 195 -11.39 -2.81 -19.91
C GLU A 195 -12.55 -2.52 -18.96
N GLY A 196 -13.09 -1.29 -19.04
CA GLY A 196 -14.20 -0.85 -18.20
C GLY A 196 -13.82 -0.40 -16.79
N ILE A 197 -12.52 -0.39 -16.45
CA ILE A 197 -12.04 0.23 -15.21
C ILE A 197 -11.75 1.70 -15.50
N PRO A 198 -12.31 2.65 -14.71
CA PRO A 198 -11.94 4.05 -14.79
C PRO A 198 -10.43 4.24 -14.54
N ILE A 199 -9.77 4.93 -15.47
CA ILE A 199 -8.34 5.26 -15.35
C ILE A 199 -8.21 6.77 -15.26
N GLY A 200 -7.58 7.24 -14.17
CA GLY A 200 -7.34 8.66 -13.93
C GLY A 200 -5.86 9.01 -13.95
N LEU A 201 -5.56 10.24 -14.36
CA LEU A 201 -4.20 10.80 -14.31
C LEU A 201 -3.92 11.48 -12.97
N ASP A 202 -4.96 11.89 -12.25
CA ASP A 202 -4.88 12.48 -10.93
C ASP A 202 -6.13 12.12 -10.08
N LEU A 203 -6.13 12.56 -8.83
CA LEU A 203 -7.18 12.20 -7.88
C LEU A 203 -8.55 12.81 -8.22
N ARG A 204 -8.61 13.89 -9.02
CA ARG A 204 -9.88 14.51 -9.44
C ARG A 204 -10.80 13.57 -10.19
N THR A 205 -10.22 12.54 -10.83
CA THR A 205 -11.00 11.51 -11.53
C THR A 205 -12.04 10.85 -10.63
N ILE A 206 -11.77 10.72 -9.31
CA ILE A 206 -12.73 10.08 -8.40
C ILE A 206 -14.06 10.85 -8.32
N LEU A 207 -14.05 12.18 -8.50
CA LEU A 207 -15.22 13.03 -8.39
C LEU A 207 -16.30 12.73 -9.43
N GLU A 208 -15.93 12.04 -10.52
CA GLU A 208 -16.83 11.58 -11.57
C GLU A 208 -17.52 10.24 -11.24
N HIS A 209 -17.07 9.56 -10.18
CA HIS A 209 -17.49 8.20 -9.83
C HIS A 209 -18.17 8.08 -8.45
N VAL A 210 -18.39 9.22 -7.78
CA VAL A 210 -19.02 9.31 -6.46
C VAL A 210 -20.13 10.33 -6.40
#